data_6b5162e03584f3bf4ced2d21ecc453c4
#
_entry.id   6b5162e03584f3bf4ced2d21ecc453c4
#
_cell.length_a   1.000
_cell.length_b   1.000
_cell.length_c   1.000
_cell.angle_alpha   90.00
_cell.angle_beta   90.00
_cell.angle_gamma   90.00
#
_symmetry.space_group_name_H-M   'P 1'
#
loop_
_entity.id
_entity.type
_entity.pdbx_description
1 polymer ?
#
loop_
_entity_poly.entity_id
_entity_poly.type
_entity_poly.pdbx_seq_one_letter_code
_entity_poly.pdbx_strand_id
1 'polypeptide(L)'
;MLRQHICIPRYAWEVVVHYETASRNAGAILAELDSIGVDDDTFDKAANNLVAGFLDTGLTYTNMDERVSVIVLSKTSSQSEFANTWFHELLHCANHIAKANGLDPMGEPIAYVGGELARSMQPIAARLMCPTCNH
;
A
#
# COMPACT_ATOMS: atom_id res chain seq x y z
N MET A 1 -2.42 -13.61 4.98
CA MET A 1 -1.95 -12.21 4.82
C MET A 1 -0.45 -12.15 5.03
N LEU A 2 0.27 -11.53 4.11
CA LEU A 2 1.72 -11.30 4.22
C LEU A 2 1.95 -9.82 4.52
N ARG A 3 2.92 -9.52 5.37
CA ARG A 3 3.27 -8.14 5.74
C ARG A 3 4.72 -7.88 5.35
N GLN A 4 4.96 -6.74 4.69
CA GLN A 4 6.32 -6.31 4.32
C GLN A 4 6.55 -4.89 4.86
N HIS A 5 7.73 -4.66 5.40
CA HIS A 5 8.18 -3.33 5.81
C HIS A 5 9.26 -2.84 4.85
N ILE A 6 9.06 -1.65 4.28
CA ILE A 6 9.97 -1.05 3.32
C ILE A 6 10.43 0.29 3.87
N CYS A 7 11.73 0.54 3.79
CA CYS A 7 12.31 1.85 4.09
C CYS A 7 12.79 2.51 2.81
N ILE A 8 12.47 3.80 2.65
CA ILE A 8 12.97 4.62 1.56
C ILE A 8 13.86 5.70 2.19
N PRO A 9 15.18 5.44 2.37
CA PRO A 9 16.06 6.32 3.13
C PRO A 9 16.15 7.73 2.57
N ARG A 10 16.09 7.85 1.24
CA ARG A 10 16.18 9.14 0.55
C ARG A 10 15.17 10.17 1.04
N TYR A 11 13.97 9.71 1.44
CA TYR A 11 12.91 10.58 1.93
C TYR A 11 12.59 10.33 3.40
N ALA A 12 13.37 9.51 4.08
CA ALA A 12 13.12 9.09 5.47
C ALA A 12 11.68 8.57 5.63
N TRP A 13 11.25 7.73 4.69
CA TRP A 13 9.86 7.26 4.61
C TRP A 13 9.78 5.76 4.87
N GLU A 14 8.74 5.35 5.58
CA GLU A 14 8.46 3.95 5.83
C GLU A 14 7.15 3.56 5.17
N VAL A 15 7.13 2.36 4.58
CA VAL A 15 5.93 1.80 3.94
C VAL A 15 5.71 0.40 4.49
N VAL A 16 4.50 0.16 4.97
CA VAL A 16 4.06 -1.17 5.39
C VAL A 16 3.06 -1.68 4.36
N VAL A 17 3.31 -2.86 3.82
CA VAL A 17 2.44 -3.45 2.80
C VAL A 17 1.83 -4.73 3.36
N HIS A 18 0.51 -4.83 3.25
CA HIS A 18 -0.24 -6.04 3.56
C HIS A 18 -0.73 -6.66 2.26
N TYR A 19 -0.30 -7.90 1.99
CA TYR A 19 -0.66 -8.64 0.78
C TYR A 19 -1.72 -9.71 1.09
N GLU A 20 -2.50 -10.07 0.10
CA GLU A 20 -3.52 -11.13 0.19
C GLU A 20 -4.49 -10.92 1.35
N THR A 21 -4.95 -9.70 1.52
CA THR A 21 -5.86 -9.36 2.59
C THR A 21 -7.30 -9.76 2.25
N ALA A 22 -8.05 -10.09 3.29
CA ALA A 22 -9.46 -10.41 3.21
C ALA A 22 -10.19 -9.72 4.38
N SER A 23 -11.52 -9.79 4.38
CA SER A 23 -12.35 -9.15 5.41
C SER A 23 -11.94 -9.53 6.83
N ARG A 24 -11.50 -10.78 7.05
CA ARG A 24 -11.03 -11.25 8.35
C ARG A 24 -9.78 -10.52 8.85
N ASN A 25 -9.06 -9.83 7.97
CA ASN A 25 -7.84 -9.09 8.32
C ASN A 25 -8.13 -7.63 8.71
N ALA A 26 -9.38 -7.20 8.71
CA ALA A 26 -9.75 -5.81 8.98
C ALA A 26 -9.19 -5.31 10.31
N GLY A 27 -9.28 -6.11 11.38
CA GLY A 27 -8.74 -5.75 12.68
C GLY A 27 -7.25 -5.49 12.68
N ALA A 28 -6.48 -6.33 12.00
CA ALA A 28 -5.03 -6.16 11.88
C ALA A 28 -4.67 -4.89 11.09
N ILE A 29 -5.40 -4.60 10.02
CA ILE A 29 -5.20 -3.40 9.21
C ILE A 29 -5.53 -2.15 10.01
N LEU A 30 -6.64 -2.14 10.73
CA LEU A 30 -7.02 -1.01 11.58
C LEU A 30 -6.00 -0.77 12.70
N ALA A 31 -5.47 -1.83 13.29
CA ALA A 31 -4.39 -1.70 14.29
C ALA A 31 -3.14 -1.06 13.68
N GLU A 32 -2.79 -1.42 12.44
CA GLU A 32 -1.66 -0.83 11.74
C GLU A 32 -1.90 0.67 11.47
N LEU A 33 -3.10 1.05 11.05
CA LEU A 33 -3.46 2.45 10.81
C LEU A 33 -3.41 3.27 12.09
N ASP A 34 -3.90 2.70 13.19
CA ASP A 34 -3.82 3.35 14.50
C ASP A 34 -2.36 3.55 14.91
N SER A 35 -1.51 2.55 14.69
CA SER A 35 -0.09 2.61 15.05
C SER A 35 0.68 3.69 14.30
N ILE A 36 0.30 4.03 13.07
CA ILE A 36 0.94 5.10 12.31
C ILE A 36 0.31 6.47 12.56
N GLY A 37 -0.74 6.54 13.38
CA GLY A 37 -1.34 7.79 13.82
C GLY A 37 -2.14 8.51 12.75
N VAL A 38 -2.89 7.79 11.90
CA VAL A 38 -3.85 8.44 10.99
C VAL A 38 -4.91 9.18 11.80
N ASP A 39 -5.47 10.26 11.23
CA ASP A 39 -6.51 11.03 11.92
C ASP A 39 -7.80 10.21 12.07
N ASP A 40 -8.68 10.67 12.99
CA ASP A 40 -9.91 9.97 13.31
C ASP A 40 -10.85 9.84 12.11
N ASP A 41 -10.92 10.85 11.26
CA ASP A 41 -11.75 10.80 10.05
C ASP A 41 -11.25 9.75 9.07
N THR A 42 -9.95 9.69 8.83
CA THR A 42 -9.32 8.68 7.99
C THR A 42 -9.53 7.28 8.56
N PHE A 43 -9.34 7.12 9.87
CA PHE A 43 -9.56 5.85 10.56
C PHE A 43 -11.01 5.38 10.42
N ASP A 44 -11.96 6.27 10.65
CA ASP A 44 -13.40 5.94 10.57
C ASP A 44 -13.80 5.54 9.15
N LYS A 45 -13.30 6.25 8.13
CA LYS A 45 -13.54 5.90 6.72
C LYS A 45 -12.95 4.53 6.38
N ALA A 46 -11.74 4.26 6.83
CA ALA A 46 -11.09 2.97 6.62
C ALA A 46 -11.88 1.86 7.31
N ALA A 47 -12.30 2.07 8.56
CA ALA A 47 -13.08 1.09 9.32
C ALA A 47 -14.40 0.77 8.60
N ASN A 48 -15.11 1.78 8.13
CA ASN A 48 -16.36 1.60 7.40
C ASN A 48 -16.15 0.80 6.10
N ASN A 49 -15.11 1.10 5.34
CA ASN A 49 -14.77 0.39 4.10
C ASN A 49 -14.40 -1.07 4.37
N LEU A 50 -13.59 -1.33 5.38
CA LEU A 50 -13.14 -2.67 5.73
C LEU A 50 -14.31 -3.54 6.24
N VAL A 51 -15.17 -2.97 7.07
CA VAL A 51 -16.36 -3.68 7.60
C VAL A 51 -17.36 -3.96 6.49
N ALA A 52 -17.53 -3.03 5.54
CA ALA A 52 -18.44 -3.21 4.40
C ALA A 52 -17.91 -4.17 3.34
N GLY A 53 -16.68 -4.65 3.46
CA GLY A 53 -16.08 -5.58 2.51
C GLY A 53 -15.56 -4.95 1.23
N PHE A 54 -15.37 -3.62 1.21
CA PHE A 54 -14.81 -2.91 0.06
C PHE A 54 -13.29 -3.06 -0.03
N LEU A 55 -12.80 -4.29 0.16
CA LEU A 55 -11.38 -4.62 0.00
C LEU A 55 -11.01 -5.01 -1.43
N ASP A 56 -11.96 -4.92 -2.35
CA ASP A 56 -11.81 -5.42 -3.72
C ASP A 56 -10.71 -4.70 -4.52
N THR A 57 -10.34 -3.49 -4.12
CA THR A 57 -9.40 -2.66 -4.88
C THR A 57 -8.13 -2.29 -4.12
N GLY A 58 -8.00 -2.72 -2.86
CA GLY A 58 -6.89 -2.28 -2.03
C GLY A 58 -7.04 -0.85 -1.51
N LEU A 59 -6.11 -0.43 -0.68
CA LEU A 59 -6.17 0.86 0.01
C LEU A 59 -4.74 1.37 0.26
N THR A 60 -4.58 2.70 0.23
CA THR A 60 -3.32 3.35 0.62
C THR A 60 -3.64 4.48 1.61
N TYR A 61 -3.06 4.40 2.79
CA TYR A 61 -3.21 5.41 3.83
C TYR A 61 -1.85 5.94 4.25
N THR A 62 -1.77 7.25 4.48
CA THR A 62 -0.49 7.91 4.79
C THR A 62 -0.67 8.90 5.93
N ASN A 63 0.30 8.90 6.84
CA ASN A 63 0.52 10.00 7.78
C ASN A 63 1.70 10.81 7.23
N MET A 64 1.41 11.98 6.67
CA MET A 64 2.43 12.84 6.03
C MET A 64 3.44 13.37 7.04
N ASP A 65 2.99 13.69 8.25
CA ASP A 65 3.85 14.28 9.29
C ASP A 65 4.83 13.24 9.84
N GLU A 66 4.36 12.01 10.04
CA GLU A 66 5.18 10.90 10.54
C GLU A 66 5.94 10.18 9.40
N ARG A 67 5.70 10.55 8.16
CA ARG A 67 6.38 10.01 6.97
C ARG A 67 6.27 8.50 6.88
N VAL A 68 5.04 8.01 6.97
CA VAL A 68 4.73 6.58 6.91
C VAL A 68 3.45 6.34 6.11
N SER A 69 3.45 5.27 5.31
CA SER A 69 2.30 4.84 4.52
C SER A 69 1.99 3.37 4.78
N VAL A 70 0.72 3.03 4.67
CA VAL A 70 0.25 1.65 4.69
C VAL A 70 -0.45 1.36 3.36
N ILE A 71 0.02 0.32 2.67
CA ILE A 71 -0.59 -0.18 1.44
C ILE A 71 -1.28 -1.50 1.77
N VAL A 72 -2.55 -1.63 1.40
CA VAL A 72 -3.32 -2.85 1.57
C VAL A 72 -3.70 -3.38 0.20
N LEU A 73 -3.27 -4.61 -0.10
CA LEU A 73 -3.58 -5.28 -1.36
C LEU A 73 -4.46 -6.48 -1.09
N SER A 74 -5.67 -6.44 -1.61
CA SER A 74 -6.65 -7.49 -1.43
C SER A 74 -6.30 -8.74 -2.24
N LYS A 75 -6.81 -9.87 -1.80
CA LYS A 75 -6.79 -11.07 -2.60
C LYS A 75 -7.67 -10.86 -3.82
N THR A 76 -7.11 -11.09 -5.01
CA THR A 76 -7.79 -10.85 -6.28
C THR A 76 -8.18 -12.15 -6.97
N SER A 77 -9.08 -12.04 -7.96
CA SER A 77 -9.58 -13.19 -8.73
C SER A 77 -8.61 -13.66 -9.82
N SER A 78 -7.65 -12.82 -10.19
CA SER A 78 -6.69 -13.14 -11.25
C SER A 78 -5.37 -12.39 -11.04
N GLN A 79 -4.34 -12.84 -11.75
CA GLN A 79 -3.04 -12.21 -11.72
C GLN A 79 -3.05 -10.81 -12.32
N SER A 80 -3.82 -10.61 -13.40
CA SER A 80 -3.95 -9.30 -14.03
C SER A 80 -4.68 -8.30 -13.12
N GLU A 81 -5.68 -8.75 -12.37
CA GLU A 81 -6.34 -7.92 -11.36
C GLU A 81 -5.40 -7.58 -10.21
N PHE A 82 -4.55 -8.52 -9.80
CA PHE A 82 -3.53 -8.22 -8.79
C PHE A 82 -2.56 -7.15 -9.29
N ALA A 83 -2.06 -7.28 -10.52
CA ALA A 83 -1.16 -6.30 -11.11
C ALA A 83 -1.79 -4.90 -11.17
N ASN A 84 -3.08 -4.83 -11.53
CA ASN A 84 -3.83 -3.58 -11.57
C ASN A 84 -3.92 -2.95 -10.17
N THR A 85 -4.29 -3.71 -9.17
CA THR A 85 -4.41 -3.24 -7.79
C THR A 85 -3.05 -2.81 -7.23
N TRP A 86 -2.02 -3.63 -7.46
CA TRP A 86 -0.65 -3.33 -7.02
C TRP A 86 -0.17 -1.99 -7.58
N PHE A 87 -0.27 -1.82 -8.90
CA PHE A 87 0.18 -0.59 -9.56
C PHE A 87 -0.61 0.63 -9.05
N HIS A 88 -1.93 0.49 -8.93
CA HIS A 88 -2.82 1.54 -8.47
C HIS A 88 -2.42 2.05 -7.07
N GLU A 89 -2.25 1.14 -6.11
CA GLU A 89 -1.92 1.53 -4.73
C GLU A 89 -0.46 2.00 -4.59
N LEU A 90 0.45 1.39 -5.32
CA LEU A 90 1.84 1.83 -5.39
C LEU A 90 1.93 3.28 -5.89
N LEU A 91 1.16 3.63 -6.92
CA LEU A 91 1.15 4.97 -7.48
C LEU A 91 0.59 5.99 -6.48
N HIS A 92 -0.46 5.64 -5.74
CA HIS A 92 -0.96 6.50 -4.65
C HIS A 92 0.12 6.76 -3.61
N CYS A 93 0.83 5.74 -3.19
CA CYS A 93 1.91 5.87 -2.22
C CYS A 93 3.03 6.79 -2.74
N ALA A 94 3.46 6.57 -3.98
CA ALA A 94 4.47 7.41 -4.62
C ALA A 94 4.03 8.88 -4.68
N ASN A 95 2.77 9.12 -5.01
CA ASN A 95 2.19 10.48 -5.04
C ASN A 95 2.18 11.14 -3.66
N HIS A 96 1.84 10.39 -2.61
CA HIS A 96 1.87 10.90 -1.24
C HIS A 96 3.28 11.31 -0.82
N ILE A 97 4.28 10.48 -1.13
CA ILE A 97 5.68 10.79 -0.84
C ILE A 97 6.13 12.02 -1.62
N ALA A 98 5.78 12.11 -2.89
CA ALA A 98 6.09 13.27 -3.72
C ALA A 98 5.48 14.55 -3.16
N LYS A 99 4.22 14.51 -2.79
CA LYS A 99 3.51 15.66 -2.20
C LYS A 99 4.16 16.13 -0.90
N ALA A 100 4.50 15.19 -0.02
CA ALA A 100 5.12 15.52 1.26
C ALA A 100 6.51 16.16 1.11
N ASN A 101 7.22 15.84 0.01
CA ASN A 101 8.57 16.32 -0.23
C ASN A 101 8.64 17.45 -1.28
N GLY A 102 7.49 17.96 -1.73
CA GLY A 102 7.44 19.04 -2.73
C GLY A 102 7.99 18.64 -4.09
N LEU A 103 7.89 17.36 -4.46
CA LEU A 103 8.35 16.87 -5.74
C LEU A 103 7.29 17.08 -6.82
N ASP A 104 7.76 17.33 -8.07
CA ASP A 104 6.88 17.43 -9.22
C ASP A 104 6.23 16.06 -9.49
N PRO A 105 4.89 15.95 -9.43
CA PRO A 105 4.20 14.68 -9.67
C PRO A 105 4.26 14.22 -11.13
N MET A 106 4.73 15.07 -12.03
CA MET A 106 4.86 14.79 -13.46
C MET A 106 6.32 14.57 -13.89
N GLY A 107 7.27 14.67 -12.94
CA GLY A 107 8.70 14.65 -13.24
C GLY A 107 9.38 13.34 -12.90
N GLU A 108 10.69 13.32 -13.11
CA GLU A 108 11.56 12.18 -12.82
C GLU A 108 11.54 11.74 -11.34
N PRO A 109 11.50 12.66 -10.35
CA PRO A 109 11.54 12.22 -8.95
C PRO A 109 10.45 11.22 -8.58
N ILE A 110 9.22 11.41 -9.07
CA ILE A 110 8.13 10.46 -8.75
C ILE A 110 8.34 9.10 -9.43
N ALA A 111 8.91 9.10 -10.63
CA ALA A 111 9.24 7.86 -11.33
C ALA A 111 10.28 7.05 -10.54
N TYR A 112 11.27 7.71 -9.96
CA TYR A 112 12.26 7.04 -9.09
C TYR A 112 11.61 6.48 -7.82
N VAL A 113 10.72 7.21 -7.18
CA VAL A 113 10.01 6.71 -5.99
C VAL A 113 9.17 5.47 -6.35
N GLY A 114 8.40 5.55 -7.42
CA GLY A 114 7.60 4.43 -7.90
C GLY A 114 8.46 3.22 -8.24
N GLY A 115 9.59 3.43 -8.90
CA GLY A 115 10.54 2.37 -9.23
C GLY A 115 11.15 1.70 -8.00
N GLU A 116 11.50 2.48 -6.97
CA GLU A 116 12.01 1.93 -5.72
C GLU A 116 10.97 1.09 -4.99
N LEU A 117 9.73 1.57 -4.92
CA LEU A 117 8.63 0.80 -4.33
C LEU A 117 8.42 -0.51 -5.09
N ALA A 118 8.35 -0.44 -6.42
CA ALA A 118 8.15 -1.62 -7.25
C ALA A 118 9.28 -2.64 -7.07
N ARG A 119 10.54 -2.17 -7.03
CA ARG A 119 11.69 -3.04 -6.81
C ARG A 119 11.63 -3.74 -5.46
N SER A 120 11.24 -3.03 -4.40
CA SER A 120 11.11 -3.60 -3.06
C SER A 120 9.96 -4.60 -2.97
N MET A 121 8.85 -4.34 -3.64
CA MET A 121 7.67 -5.19 -3.61
C MET A 121 7.74 -6.39 -4.57
N GLN A 122 8.55 -6.29 -5.61
CA GLN A 122 8.60 -7.27 -6.70
C GLN A 122 8.80 -8.72 -6.23
N PRO A 123 9.69 -9.05 -5.28
CA PRO A 123 9.87 -10.44 -4.88
C PRO A 123 8.59 -11.11 -4.36
N ILE A 124 7.76 -10.36 -3.64
CA ILE A 124 6.48 -10.88 -3.14
C ILE A 124 5.42 -10.81 -4.23
N ALA A 125 5.32 -9.69 -4.93
CA ALA A 125 4.35 -9.50 -6.01
C ALA A 125 4.49 -10.55 -7.12
N ALA A 126 5.73 -10.89 -7.50
CA ALA A 126 5.98 -11.91 -8.52
C ALA A 126 5.46 -13.29 -8.11
N ARG A 127 5.59 -13.64 -6.84
CA ARG A 127 5.05 -14.90 -6.32
C ARG A 127 3.51 -14.92 -6.40
N LEU A 128 2.87 -13.81 -6.14
CA LEU A 128 1.40 -13.70 -6.18
C LEU A 128 0.87 -13.69 -7.61
N MET A 129 1.69 -13.27 -8.58
CA MET A 129 1.35 -13.28 -10.00
C MET A 129 1.75 -14.56 -10.72
N CYS A 130 2.47 -15.47 -10.07
CA CYS A 130 2.95 -16.70 -10.68
C CYS A 130 1.85 -17.79 -10.61
N PRO A 131 1.41 -18.36 -11.76
CA PRO A 131 0.36 -19.39 -11.77
C PRO A 131 0.74 -20.66 -11.01
N THR A 132 2.05 -21.01 -10.97
CA THR A 132 2.54 -22.22 -10.34
C THR A 132 3.03 -22.00 -8.91
N CYS A 133 3.32 -20.76 -8.52
CA CYS A 133 3.87 -20.42 -7.21
C CYS A 133 2.79 -19.93 -6.23
N ASN A 134 1.67 -19.47 -6.73
CA ASN A 134 0.57 -18.90 -5.94
C ASN A 134 -0.49 -19.97 -5.67
N HIS A 135 -0.30 -20.70 -4.61
CA HIS A 135 -1.20 -21.80 -4.22
C HIS A 135 -2.02 -21.46 -3.01
#